data_688cc2635ea00793e9850b1be217a057
#
_entry.id   688cc2635ea00793e9850b1be217a057
#
_cell.length_a   1.000
_cell.length_b   1.000
_cell.length_c   1.000
_cell.angle_alpha   90.00
_cell.angle_beta   90.00
_cell.angle_gamma   90.00
#
_symmetry.space_group_name_H-M   'P 1'
#
loop_
_entity.id
_entity.type
_entity.pdbx_description
1 polymer ?
#
loop_
_entity_poly.entity_id
_entity_poly.type
_entity_poly.pdbx_seq_one_letter_code
_entity_poly.pdbx_strand_id
1 'polypeptide(L)'
;MSNPVGNIFSSPPIKLYINREEHEYYRTDVEFHGVDHSGPSYEGRVYLNKSDANENTALDLKNNYAGSYFIFGHGGCFGDVGHCDIKPRRAYDSRREHPLTPALKTVRATTVIRKILKSTDTITVTVVPIISVGGRMSNVKDVVHVKGIRINAYENYAKLKNR
;
A
#
# COMPACT_ATOMS: atom_id res chain seq x y z
N MET A 1 21.16 -14.81 6.14
CA MET A 1 20.89 -14.46 4.71
C MET A 1 19.87 -13.35 4.71
N SER A 2 20.12 -12.24 4.00
CA SER A 2 19.12 -11.16 3.84
C SER A 2 18.01 -11.62 2.92
N ASN A 3 16.76 -11.17 3.20
CA ASN A 3 15.65 -11.43 2.30
C ASN A 3 15.87 -10.73 0.95
N PRO A 4 15.54 -11.35 -0.18
CA PRO A 4 15.64 -10.71 -1.48
C PRO A 4 14.72 -9.49 -1.56
N VAL A 5 15.19 -8.45 -2.25
CA VAL A 5 14.47 -7.19 -2.47
C VAL A 5 13.86 -7.21 -3.87
N GLY A 6 12.59 -6.84 -3.96
CA GLY A 6 11.92 -6.65 -5.24
C GLY A 6 12.18 -5.27 -5.85
N ASN A 7 11.62 -5.04 -7.03
CA ASN A 7 11.67 -3.73 -7.68
C ASN A 7 10.93 -2.69 -6.84
N ILE A 8 11.58 -1.56 -6.60
CA ILE A 8 10.99 -0.46 -5.83
C ILE A 8 9.91 0.19 -6.67
N PHE A 9 8.73 0.34 -6.09
CA PHE A 9 7.61 1.05 -6.70
C PHE A 9 7.57 2.49 -6.21
N SER A 10 7.30 3.44 -7.11
CA SER A 10 7.03 4.83 -6.74
C SER A 10 5.78 5.34 -7.46
N SER A 11 4.88 5.97 -6.70
CA SER A 11 3.69 6.59 -7.28
C SER A 11 4.01 7.90 -8.00
N PRO A 12 3.15 8.36 -8.91
CA PRO A 12 3.09 9.77 -9.28
C PRO A 12 2.85 10.65 -8.03
N PRO A 13 3.19 11.95 -8.09
CA PRO A 13 2.86 12.89 -7.02
C PRO A 13 1.34 12.98 -6.79
N ILE A 14 0.92 12.88 -5.54
CA ILE A 14 -0.47 12.98 -5.10
C ILE A 14 -0.63 14.29 -4.35
N LYS A 15 -1.44 15.20 -4.87
CA LYS A 15 -1.74 16.46 -4.18
C LYS A 15 -2.84 16.25 -3.15
N LEU A 16 -2.59 16.69 -1.92
CA LEU A 16 -3.56 16.65 -0.84
C LEU A 16 -4.32 17.98 -0.75
N TYR A 17 -5.64 17.89 -0.74
CA TYR A 17 -6.53 19.04 -0.54
C TYR A 17 -6.98 19.09 0.93
N ILE A 18 -5.99 19.17 1.85
CA ILE A 18 -6.23 19.28 3.29
C ILE A 18 -5.95 20.72 3.69
N ASN A 19 -6.87 21.36 4.41
CA ASN A 19 -6.64 22.68 4.96
C ASN A 19 -5.48 22.63 5.97
N ARG A 20 -4.38 23.33 5.66
CA ARG A 20 -3.16 23.33 6.50
C ARG A 20 -3.37 24.03 7.84
N GLU A 21 -4.28 24.99 7.93
CA GLU A 21 -4.58 25.75 9.14
C GLU A 21 -5.43 24.95 10.14
N GLU A 22 -6.21 24.00 9.63
CA GLU A 22 -7.05 23.12 10.43
C GLU A 22 -6.51 21.68 10.43
N HIS A 23 -5.31 21.43 10.95
CA HIS A 23 -4.73 20.08 11.08
C HIS A 23 -5.53 19.16 12.04
N GLU A 24 -6.84 19.18 11.93
CA GLU A 24 -7.76 18.53 12.85
C GLU A 24 -8.23 17.14 12.40
N TYR A 25 -7.58 16.56 11.40
CA TYR A 25 -7.89 15.19 11.07
C TYR A 25 -7.35 14.25 12.16
N TYR A 26 -8.22 13.33 12.53
CA TYR A 26 -7.92 12.31 13.54
C TYR A 26 -6.94 11.28 13.03
N ARG A 27 -7.09 10.88 11.76
CA ARG A 27 -6.35 9.80 11.13
C ARG A 27 -6.13 10.10 9.65
N THR A 28 -4.99 9.62 9.13
CA THR A 28 -4.72 9.62 7.69
C THR A 28 -4.17 8.25 7.31
N ASP A 29 -4.74 7.66 6.27
CA ASP A 29 -4.37 6.36 5.75
C ASP A 29 -3.92 6.47 4.30
N VAL A 30 -2.89 5.69 3.95
CA VAL A 30 -2.53 5.38 2.57
C VAL A 30 -3.18 4.06 2.21
N GLU A 31 -4.06 4.08 1.22
CA GLU A 31 -4.78 2.90 0.73
C GLU A 31 -4.25 2.47 -0.63
N PHE A 32 -3.92 1.21 -0.74
CA PHE A 32 -3.48 0.54 -1.96
C PHE A 32 -4.62 -0.30 -2.49
N HIS A 33 -5.26 0.16 -3.55
CA HIS A 33 -6.42 -0.47 -4.17
C HIS A 33 -6.02 -1.44 -5.28
N GLY A 34 -6.64 -2.60 -5.30
CA GLY A 34 -6.43 -3.59 -6.33
C GLY A 34 -5.01 -4.16 -6.33
N VAL A 35 -4.50 -4.48 -5.14
CA VAL A 35 -3.17 -5.08 -4.98
C VAL A 35 -3.21 -6.51 -5.48
N ASP A 36 -2.36 -6.83 -6.44
CA ASP A 36 -2.17 -8.20 -6.91
C ASP A 36 -1.41 -9.02 -5.85
N HIS A 37 -1.88 -10.24 -5.63
CA HIS A 37 -1.27 -11.20 -4.71
C HIS A 37 -1.12 -12.60 -5.33
N SER A 38 -1.18 -12.69 -6.65
CA SER A 38 -0.94 -13.96 -7.37
C SER A 38 0.52 -14.42 -7.29
N GLY A 39 1.46 -13.49 -7.15
CA GLY A 39 2.90 -13.74 -7.11
C GLY A 39 3.43 -14.24 -5.74
N PRO A 40 4.70 -13.94 -5.41
CA PRO A 40 5.31 -14.32 -4.14
C PRO A 40 4.79 -13.52 -2.96
N SER A 41 4.99 -14.04 -1.74
CA SER A 41 4.72 -13.30 -0.50
C SER A 41 5.79 -12.22 -0.28
N TYR A 42 5.39 -11.03 0.17
CA TYR A 42 6.30 -9.94 0.47
C TYR A 42 5.78 -9.00 1.56
N GLU A 43 6.71 -8.30 2.23
CA GLU A 43 6.46 -7.11 3.02
C GLU A 43 6.64 -5.88 2.13
N GLY A 44 5.63 -5.03 2.00
CA GLY A 44 5.73 -3.72 1.34
C GLY A 44 6.02 -2.62 2.37
N ARG A 45 7.28 -2.16 2.48
CA ARG A 45 7.66 -1.05 3.35
C ARG A 45 7.34 0.27 2.68
N VAL A 46 6.51 1.08 3.31
CA VAL A 46 5.96 2.31 2.73
C VAL A 46 6.67 3.54 3.27
N TYR A 47 7.22 4.33 2.37
CA TYR A 47 7.85 5.62 2.66
C TYR A 47 7.13 6.74 1.88
N LEU A 48 7.06 7.93 2.47
CA LEU A 48 6.43 9.10 1.85
C LEU A 48 7.48 10.16 1.55
N ASN A 49 7.48 10.72 0.32
CA ASN A 49 8.48 11.68 -0.15
C ASN A 49 9.93 11.24 0.11
N LYS A 50 10.20 9.96 -0.14
CA LYS A 50 11.52 9.33 0.03
C LYS A 50 11.79 8.40 -1.16
N SER A 51 12.05 8.97 -2.32
CA SER A 51 12.22 8.24 -3.59
C SER A 51 13.49 7.38 -3.64
N ASP A 52 14.48 7.69 -2.80
CA ASP A 52 15.74 6.95 -2.65
C ASP A 52 15.67 5.86 -1.56
N ALA A 53 14.47 5.58 -1.01
CA ALA A 53 14.29 4.49 -0.05
C ALA A 53 14.65 3.15 -0.66
N ASN A 54 15.33 2.32 0.13
CA ASN A 54 15.76 0.98 -0.22
C ASN A 54 15.67 0.05 1.02
N GLU A 55 16.09 -1.20 0.88
CA GLU A 55 16.03 -2.21 1.94
C GLU A 55 16.80 -1.85 3.22
N ASN A 56 17.81 -0.98 3.11
CA ASN A 56 18.64 -0.52 4.23
C ASN A 56 18.13 0.77 4.85
N THR A 57 17.09 1.40 4.27
CA THR A 57 16.51 2.62 4.82
C THR A 57 15.82 2.33 6.15
N ALA A 58 16.19 3.08 7.19
CA ALA A 58 15.66 2.86 8.53
C ALA A 58 14.13 3.05 8.60
N LEU A 59 13.47 2.20 9.40
CA LEU A 59 12.02 2.18 9.60
C LEU A 59 11.62 3.22 10.65
N ASP A 60 11.87 4.49 10.38
CA ASP A 60 11.66 5.58 11.32
C ASP A 60 11.02 6.82 10.68
N LEU A 61 10.56 7.74 11.53
CA LEU A 61 9.94 9.00 11.12
C LEU A 61 10.93 9.95 10.41
N LYS A 62 12.24 9.84 10.70
CA LYS A 62 13.26 10.68 10.05
C LYS A 62 13.30 10.39 8.55
N ASN A 63 13.18 9.13 8.17
CA ASN A 63 13.13 8.65 6.80
C ASN A 63 11.72 8.64 6.20
N ASN A 64 10.74 9.25 6.88
CA ASN A 64 9.33 9.27 6.43
C ASN A 64 8.73 7.87 6.25
N TYR A 65 9.17 6.88 7.04
CA TYR A 65 8.55 5.57 7.06
C TYR A 65 7.15 5.66 7.64
N ALA A 66 6.15 5.24 6.85
CA ALA A 66 4.74 5.30 7.23
C ALA A 66 4.25 4.00 7.87
N GLY A 67 4.89 2.88 7.57
CA GLY A 67 4.51 1.54 8.01
C GLY A 67 4.71 0.50 6.92
N SER A 68 4.26 -0.73 7.19
CA SER A 68 4.30 -1.83 6.22
C SER A 68 2.92 -2.43 6.01
N TYR A 69 2.71 -3.03 4.83
CA TYR A 69 1.66 -3.99 4.59
C TYR A 69 2.25 -5.32 4.14
N PHE A 70 1.48 -6.40 4.33
CA PHE A 70 1.93 -7.75 4.01
C PHE A 70 1.03 -8.39 2.97
N ILE A 71 1.66 -9.06 2.00
CA ILE A 71 1.01 -9.87 0.99
C ILE A 71 1.35 -11.33 1.23
N PHE A 72 0.32 -12.15 1.40
CA PHE A 72 0.40 -13.59 1.28
C PHE A 72 0.16 -13.95 -0.17
N GLY A 73 1.26 -14.18 -0.90
CA GLY A 73 1.20 -14.53 -2.31
C GLY A 73 0.76 -15.98 -2.52
N HIS A 74 0.14 -16.23 -3.68
CA HIS A 74 -0.26 -17.58 -4.06
C HIS A 74 0.87 -18.37 -4.74
N GLY A 75 2.06 -17.76 -4.90
CA GLY A 75 3.22 -18.39 -5.52
C GLY A 75 3.05 -18.68 -7.01
N GLY A 76 2.22 -17.89 -7.68
CA GLY A 76 1.76 -18.09 -9.05
C GLY A 76 0.41 -18.79 -9.13
N CYS A 77 -0.28 -18.60 -10.22
CA CYS A 77 -1.52 -19.33 -10.49
C CYS A 77 -1.22 -20.52 -11.40
N PHE A 78 -1.55 -21.72 -10.93
CA PHE A 78 -1.36 -22.99 -11.64
C PHE A 78 -2.68 -23.73 -11.68
N GLY A 79 -3.08 -24.23 -12.84
CA GLY A 79 -4.32 -24.98 -13.02
C GLY A 79 -4.75 -25.02 -14.48
N ASP A 80 -5.95 -25.55 -14.72
CA ASP A 80 -6.55 -25.61 -16.05
C ASP A 80 -6.82 -24.21 -16.62
N VAL A 81 -7.02 -24.16 -17.93
CA VAL A 81 -7.35 -22.89 -18.62
C VAL A 81 -8.58 -22.26 -17.99
N GLY A 82 -8.46 -20.98 -17.60
CA GLY A 82 -9.52 -20.21 -16.94
C GLY A 82 -9.58 -20.35 -15.42
N HIS A 83 -8.77 -21.22 -14.79
CA HIS A 83 -8.72 -21.35 -13.32
C HIS A 83 -8.29 -20.04 -12.63
N CYS A 84 -7.45 -19.24 -13.27
CA CYS A 84 -6.92 -17.99 -12.74
C CYS A 84 -7.76 -16.76 -13.13
N ASP A 85 -8.82 -16.95 -13.91
CA ASP A 85 -9.63 -15.86 -14.43
C ASP A 85 -10.61 -15.36 -13.35
N ILE A 86 -10.38 -14.15 -12.87
CA ILE A 86 -11.28 -13.48 -11.93
C ILE A 86 -12.48 -12.95 -12.70
N LYS A 87 -13.59 -13.66 -12.65
CA LYS A 87 -14.84 -13.21 -13.26
C LYS A 87 -15.49 -12.08 -12.47
N PRO A 88 -15.98 -11.03 -13.15
CA PRO A 88 -16.74 -9.97 -12.48
C PRO A 88 -17.94 -10.54 -11.72
N ARG A 89 -18.15 -10.12 -10.48
CA ARG A 89 -19.33 -10.50 -9.69
C ARG A 89 -20.55 -9.72 -10.20
N ARG A 90 -21.68 -10.43 -10.28
CA ARG A 90 -22.99 -9.80 -10.50
C ARG A 90 -23.50 -9.18 -9.19
N ALA A 91 -24.39 -8.19 -9.28
CA ALA A 91 -25.13 -7.72 -8.12
C ALA A 91 -25.85 -8.91 -7.43
N TYR A 92 -25.78 -8.95 -6.12
CA TYR A 92 -26.38 -10.01 -5.29
C TYR A 92 -25.78 -11.43 -5.46
N ASP A 93 -24.57 -11.53 -6.04
CA ASP A 93 -23.85 -12.80 -6.13
C ASP A 93 -23.34 -13.20 -4.72
N SER A 94 -23.92 -14.23 -4.14
CA SER A 94 -23.56 -14.75 -2.81
C SER A 94 -22.42 -15.76 -2.81
N ARG A 95 -21.89 -16.12 -4.00
CA ARG A 95 -20.76 -17.06 -4.09
C ARG A 95 -19.51 -16.46 -3.45
N ARG A 96 -18.66 -17.31 -2.91
CA ARG A 96 -17.36 -16.91 -2.37
C ARG A 96 -16.54 -16.21 -3.45
N GLU A 97 -15.81 -15.17 -3.06
CA GLU A 97 -14.90 -14.48 -3.99
C GLU A 97 -13.79 -15.42 -4.48
N HIS A 98 -13.33 -15.16 -5.71
CA HIS A 98 -12.20 -15.89 -6.26
C HIS A 98 -10.96 -15.64 -5.37
N PRO A 99 -10.14 -16.68 -5.06
CA PRO A 99 -8.96 -16.52 -4.20
C PRO A 99 -7.96 -15.46 -4.67
N LEU A 100 -7.90 -15.17 -5.96
CA LEU A 100 -7.01 -14.16 -6.55
C LEU A 100 -7.68 -12.78 -6.71
N THR A 101 -8.86 -12.55 -6.14
CA THR A 101 -9.48 -11.21 -6.17
C THR A 101 -8.53 -10.18 -5.57
N PRO A 102 -8.18 -9.10 -6.31
CA PRO A 102 -7.21 -8.12 -5.86
C PRO A 102 -7.56 -7.51 -4.50
N ALA A 103 -6.55 -7.40 -3.64
CA ALA A 103 -6.74 -6.99 -2.25
C ALA A 103 -6.73 -5.46 -2.09
N LEU A 104 -7.35 -4.98 -0.99
CA LEU A 104 -7.14 -3.65 -0.43
C LEU A 104 -6.13 -3.75 0.71
N LYS A 105 -5.11 -2.89 0.70
CA LYS A 105 -4.17 -2.75 1.82
C LYS A 105 -4.16 -1.32 2.31
N THR A 106 -4.05 -1.16 3.62
CA THR A 106 -4.09 0.15 4.28
C THR A 106 -2.91 0.31 5.22
N VAL A 107 -2.22 1.43 5.13
CA VAL A 107 -1.13 1.81 6.03
C VAL A 107 -1.50 3.12 6.72
N ARG A 108 -1.52 3.13 8.05
CA ARG A 108 -1.77 4.34 8.84
C ARG A 108 -0.56 5.25 8.80
N ALA A 109 -0.71 6.43 8.19
CA ALA A 109 0.39 7.36 7.92
C ALA A 109 0.25 8.72 8.61
N THR A 110 -0.63 8.85 9.61
CA THR A 110 -1.01 10.12 10.23
C THR A 110 0.18 10.97 10.67
N THR A 111 1.14 10.37 11.38
CA THR A 111 2.31 11.09 11.92
C THR A 111 3.24 11.60 10.82
N VAL A 112 3.50 10.76 9.81
CA VAL A 112 4.37 11.11 8.69
C VAL A 112 3.72 12.19 7.82
N ILE A 113 2.44 12.05 7.52
CA ILE A 113 1.70 13.04 6.71
C ILE A 113 1.66 14.39 7.41
N ARG A 114 1.40 14.44 8.73
CA ARG A 114 1.47 15.69 9.51
C ARG A 114 2.84 16.35 9.45
N LYS A 115 3.93 15.56 9.47
CA LYS A 115 5.29 16.07 9.30
C LYS A 115 5.47 16.69 7.91
N ILE A 116 5.06 15.99 6.85
CA ILE A 116 5.24 16.43 5.45
C ILE A 116 4.41 17.67 5.15
N LEU A 117 3.17 17.74 5.63
CA LEU A 117 2.27 18.88 5.39
C LEU A 117 2.78 20.22 5.97
N LYS A 118 3.79 20.20 6.84
CA LYS A 118 4.47 21.45 7.29
C LYS A 118 5.24 22.12 6.16
N SER A 119 5.63 21.39 5.12
CA SER A 119 6.48 21.90 4.04
C SER A 119 5.86 21.79 2.65
N THR A 120 5.02 20.79 2.39
CA THR A 120 4.41 20.55 1.07
C THR A 120 3.03 19.90 1.21
N ASP A 121 2.16 20.14 0.23
CA ASP A 121 0.85 19.46 0.09
C ASP A 121 0.91 18.28 -0.90
N THR A 122 2.09 17.94 -1.38
CA THR A 122 2.27 16.90 -2.38
C THR A 122 3.03 15.72 -1.78
N ILE A 123 2.49 14.52 -1.99
CA ILE A 123 3.06 13.27 -1.48
C ILE A 123 3.35 12.32 -2.64
N THR A 124 4.55 11.75 -2.62
CA THR A 124 4.92 10.58 -3.42
C THR A 124 5.01 9.37 -2.49
N VAL A 125 4.43 8.26 -2.90
CA VAL A 125 4.46 7.01 -2.13
C VAL A 125 5.50 6.08 -2.74
N THR A 126 6.49 5.68 -1.95
CA THR A 126 7.51 4.69 -2.33
C THR A 126 7.28 3.41 -1.56
N VAL A 127 7.24 2.27 -2.26
CA VAL A 127 7.13 0.94 -1.66
C VAL A 127 8.39 0.16 -1.94
N VAL A 128 9.07 -0.28 -0.89
CA VAL A 128 10.22 -1.18 -0.95
C VAL A 128 9.76 -2.59 -0.60
N PRO A 129 9.62 -3.51 -1.57
CA PRO A 129 9.16 -4.86 -1.30
C PRO A 129 10.31 -5.75 -0.81
N ILE A 130 10.12 -6.39 0.33
CA ILE A 130 11.01 -7.41 0.89
C ILE A 130 10.34 -8.76 0.69
N ILE A 131 10.91 -9.58 -0.18
CA ILE A 131 10.31 -10.85 -0.62
C ILE A 131 10.64 -11.95 0.40
N SER A 132 9.66 -12.76 0.76
CA SER A 132 9.85 -13.88 1.70
C SER A 132 10.73 -14.98 1.10
N VAL A 133 11.74 -15.41 1.85
CA VAL A 133 12.64 -16.50 1.44
C VAL A 133 11.92 -17.85 1.50
N GLY A 134 12.21 -18.74 0.55
CA GLY A 134 11.69 -20.12 0.53
C GLY A 134 10.28 -20.29 -0.06
N GLY A 135 9.62 -19.21 -0.43
CA GLY A 135 8.36 -19.28 -1.17
C GLY A 135 8.55 -19.63 -2.66
N ARG A 136 7.52 -20.21 -3.28
CA ARG A 136 7.49 -20.33 -4.75
C ARG A 136 7.63 -18.93 -5.35
N MET A 137 8.33 -18.82 -6.49
CA MET A 137 8.55 -17.56 -7.20
C MET A 137 9.33 -16.49 -6.39
N SER A 138 10.09 -16.86 -5.37
CA SER A 138 10.93 -15.90 -4.59
C SER A 138 12.00 -15.16 -5.43
N ASN A 139 12.26 -15.63 -6.66
CA ASN A 139 13.12 -14.99 -7.65
C ASN A 139 12.43 -13.89 -8.47
N VAL A 140 11.11 -13.78 -8.41
CA VAL A 140 10.36 -12.71 -9.10
C VAL A 140 10.52 -11.41 -8.33
N LYS A 141 11.04 -10.38 -8.98
CA LYS A 141 11.33 -9.08 -8.35
C LYS A 141 10.22 -8.05 -8.56
N ASP A 142 9.49 -8.13 -9.66
CA ASP A 142 8.38 -7.22 -9.92
C ASP A 142 7.11 -7.75 -9.25
N VAL A 143 6.88 -7.30 -8.02
CA VAL A 143 5.84 -7.85 -7.14
C VAL A 143 4.80 -6.81 -6.69
N VAL A 144 5.07 -5.51 -6.88
CA VAL A 144 4.16 -4.45 -6.43
C VAL A 144 3.27 -3.98 -7.58
N HIS A 145 2.13 -4.63 -7.75
CA HIS A 145 1.13 -4.27 -8.74
C HIS A 145 -0.12 -3.76 -8.04
N VAL A 146 -0.45 -2.47 -8.22
CA VAL A 146 -1.61 -1.81 -7.63
C VAL A 146 -2.39 -1.06 -8.70
N LYS A 147 -3.72 -1.08 -8.62
CA LYS A 147 -4.59 -0.33 -9.55
C LYS A 147 -4.62 1.16 -9.24
N GLY A 148 -4.42 1.52 -7.97
CA GLY A 148 -4.40 2.91 -7.55
C GLY A 148 -4.04 3.08 -6.09
N ILE A 149 -3.57 4.29 -5.76
CA ILE A 149 -3.27 4.69 -4.39
C ILE A 149 -4.15 5.89 -4.04
N ARG A 150 -4.73 5.86 -2.84
CA ARG A 150 -5.48 6.98 -2.26
C ARG A 150 -4.91 7.33 -0.90
N ILE A 151 -5.00 8.61 -0.54
CA ILE A 151 -4.67 9.10 0.80
C ILE A 151 -5.96 9.68 1.37
N ASN A 152 -6.50 9.02 2.39
CA ASN A 152 -7.75 9.40 3.03
C ASN A 152 -7.46 10.03 4.39
N ALA A 153 -8.02 11.22 4.63
CA ALA A 153 -8.01 11.89 5.91
C ALA A 153 -9.39 11.78 6.57
N TYR A 154 -9.41 11.39 7.82
CA TYR A 154 -10.64 11.23 8.61
C TYR A 154 -10.71 12.35 9.65
N GLU A 155 -11.80 13.10 9.64
CA GLU A 155 -12.07 14.17 10.61
C GLU A 155 -12.43 13.61 12.00
N ASN A 156 -12.22 14.42 13.03
CA ASN A 156 -12.64 14.07 14.39
C ASN A 156 -14.14 14.29 14.55
N TYR A 157 -14.90 13.21 14.70
CA TYR A 157 -16.35 13.22 14.83
C TYR A 157 -16.86 14.12 15.99
N ALA A 158 -16.08 14.29 17.06
CA ALA A 158 -16.45 15.15 18.19
C ALA A 158 -16.60 16.63 17.82
N LYS A 159 -15.93 17.11 16.74
CA LYS A 159 -16.02 18.48 16.25
C LYS A 159 -17.17 18.71 15.27
N LEU A 160 -17.63 17.66 14.58
CA LEU A 160 -18.78 17.74 13.69
C LEU A 160 -20.09 18.01 14.44
N LYS A 161 -20.18 17.68 15.74
CA LYS A 161 -21.36 17.95 16.57
C LYS A 161 -21.49 19.42 17.04
N ASN A 162 -20.46 20.21 16.87
CA ASN A 162 -20.41 21.60 17.36
C ASN A 162 -20.40 22.64 16.22
N ARG A 163 -20.74 22.22 14.98
CA ARG A 163 -20.97 23.10 13.83
C ARG A 163 -22.46 23.20 13.49
#